data_5e2edf17ae3a93a5ac342a332821ae3e
#
_entry.id   5e2edf17ae3a93a5ac342a332821ae3e
#
_cell.length_a   1.000
_cell.length_b   1.000
_cell.length_c   1.000
_cell.angle_alpha   90.00
_cell.angle_beta   90.00
_cell.angle_gamma   90.00
#
_symmetry.space_group_name_H-M   'P 1'
#
loop_
_entity.id
_entity.type
_entity.pdbx_description
1 polymer ?
#
loop_
_entity_poly.entity_id
_entity_poly.type
_entity_poly.pdbx_seq_one_letter_code
_entity_poly.pdbx_strand_id
1 'polypeptide(L)'
;DERGLDGSNTLTGTGHFQVNAGSDRVSEVSFADISEQPALTALGQSVKYELVDGDASIPGNQVLKGYVEVNGQRVEVLQVELVGKLDNAASNGFDYKVTLFEGVHQSGGTATDLPFKLNIVDSDKGSGNNDSATGTLNIRISEGANPTLSLTGVTLSEGRFDGAANNQTGDDQHATGTLSITADSDPVVDVRLTLSGQVLDASGKAITHNGETLTWQEVPGSNGHGFQAVTASGTLVLTVTLPSVPGRIEAHTQATLDYQ
;
A
#
# COMPACT_ATOMS: atom_id res chain seq x y z
N ASP A 1 -8.79 0.17 -10.70
CA ASP A 1 -8.12 -1.10 -10.36
C ASP A 1 -6.63 -0.83 -10.24
N GLU A 2 -6.06 -1.00 -9.05
CA GLU A 2 -4.65 -0.74 -8.75
C GLU A 2 -3.68 -1.58 -9.59
N ARG A 3 -4.14 -2.69 -10.15
CA ARG A 3 -3.37 -3.49 -11.11
C ARG A 3 -3.02 -2.73 -12.41
N GLY A 4 -3.66 -1.60 -12.67
CA GLY A 4 -3.39 -0.75 -13.81
C GLY A 4 -2.30 0.29 -13.59
N LEU A 5 -1.65 0.33 -12.41
CA LEU A 5 -0.45 1.13 -12.20
C LEU A 5 0.65 0.57 -13.10
N ASP A 6 0.87 1.22 -14.22
CA ASP A 6 1.91 0.83 -15.20
C ASP A 6 3.28 1.33 -14.74
N GLY A 7 4.30 1.16 -15.56
CA GLY A 7 5.65 1.60 -15.23
C GLY A 7 5.82 3.11 -14.95
N SER A 8 4.75 3.91 -15.03
CA SER A 8 4.70 5.31 -14.58
C SER A 8 4.23 5.45 -13.13
N ASN A 9 3.85 4.35 -12.48
CA ASN A 9 3.28 4.29 -11.14
C ASN A 9 2.06 5.19 -10.93
N THR A 10 1.26 5.40 -11.98
CA THR A 10 0.01 6.15 -11.88
C THR A 10 -1.12 5.44 -12.60
N LEU A 11 -2.28 5.44 -11.99
CA LEU A 11 -3.51 4.96 -12.59
C LEU A 11 -4.45 6.14 -12.82
N THR A 12 -4.94 6.27 -14.04
CA THR A 12 -5.90 7.33 -14.40
C THR A 12 -7.24 6.73 -14.81
N GLY A 13 -8.32 7.26 -14.22
CA GLY A 13 -9.69 6.99 -14.59
C GLY A 13 -10.43 8.28 -14.92
N THR A 14 -11.37 8.22 -15.84
CA THR A 14 -12.23 9.35 -16.19
C THR A 14 -13.70 8.95 -16.12
N GLY A 15 -14.54 9.92 -15.86
CA GLY A 15 -15.98 9.74 -15.87
C GLY A 15 -16.72 11.04 -16.15
N HIS A 16 -18.04 10.94 -16.19
CA HIS A 16 -18.91 12.05 -16.51
C HIS A 16 -20.09 12.08 -15.56
N PHE A 17 -20.55 13.27 -15.18
CA PHE A 17 -21.80 13.48 -14.46
C PHE A 17 -22.53 14.71 -15.00
N GLN A 18 -23.83 14.79 -14.72
CA GLN A 18 -24.66 15.91 -15.12
C GLN A 18 -25.23 16.60 -13.88
N VAL A 19 -25.26 17.91 -13.94
CA VAL A 19 -25.94 18.77 -12.95
C VAL A 19 -27.16 19.38 -13.63
N ASN A 20 -28.34 19.00 -13.15
CA ASN A 20 -29.59 19.55 -13.63
C ASN A 20 -29.89 20.82 -12.83
N ALA A 21 -30.00 21.92 -13.55
CA ALA A 21 -30.52 23.16 -13.00
C ALA A 21 -32.02 22.97 -12.68
N GLY A 22 -32.44 23.46 -11.53
CA GLY A 22 -33.84 23.51 -11.17
C GLY A 22 -34.58 24.64 -11.94
N SER A 23 -35.27 25.50 -11.21
CA SER A 23 -35.84 26.75 -11.75
C SER A 23 -34.75 27.77 -12.07
N ASP A 24 -33.66 27.74 -11.36
CA ASP A 24 -32.55 28.70 -11.44
C ASP A 24 -31.31 28.04 -12.04
N ARG A 25 -30.48 28.87 -12.68
CA ARG A 25 -29.25 28.38 -13.32
C ARG A 25 -28.20 28.03 -12.31
N VAL A 26 -27.43 26.95 -12.54
CA VAL A 26 -26.25 26.64 -11.76
C VAL A 26 -25.14 27.67 -12.05
N SER A 27 -24.60 28.27 -11.03
CA SER A 27 -23.50 29.24 -11.11
C SER A 27 -22.14 28.64 -10.75
N GLU A 28 -22.11 27.58 -9.92
CA GLU A 28 -20.88 26.96 -9.44
C GLU A 28 -21.08 25.46 -9.18
N VAL A 29 -20.09 24.67 -9.51
CA VAL A 29 -19.91 23.29 -9.04
C VAL A 29 -18.49 23.18 -8.51
N SER A 30 -18.36 22.78 -7.26
CA SER A 30 -17.07 22.70 -6.56
C SER A 30 -17.02 21.49 -5.63
N PHE A 31 -15.84 21.12 -5.19
CA PHE A 31 -15.74 20.19 -4.06
C PHE A 31 -16.27 20.86 -2.78
N ALA A 32 -16.95 20.09 -1.95
CA ALA A 32 -17.29 20.52 -0.59
C ALA A 32 -16.04 20.67 0.28
N ASP A 33 -16.23 21.17 1.51
CA ASP A 33 -15.14 21.33 2.46
C ASP A 33 -14.30 20.05 2.58
N ILE A 34 -12.99 20.19 2.73
CA ILE A 34 -12.05 19.06 2.84
C ILE A 34 -12.35 18.13 4.02
N SER A 35 -12.99 18.65 5.08
CA SER A 35 -13.44 17.85 6.22
C SER A 35 -14.60 16.91 5.92
N GLU A 36 -15.31 17.13 4.81
CA GLU A 36 -16.42 16.30 4.35
C GLU A 36 -15.99 15.22 3.33
N GLN A 37 -14.72 15.23 2.93
CA GLN A 37 -14.19 14.28 1.96
C GLN A 37 -13.96 12.89 2.60
N PRO A 38 -13.95 11.82 1.82
CA PRO A 38 -13.89 10.46 2.35
C PRO A 38 -12.59 10.21 3.12
N ALA A 39 -12.71 9.58 4.30
CA ALA A 39 -11.55 9.12 5.03
C ALA A 39 -10.83 8.01 4.26
N LEU A 40 -9.53 8.16 4.08
CA LEU A 40 -8.69 7.25 3.32
C LEU A 40 -7.35 7.05 4.04
N THR A 41 -6.76 5.87 3.87
CA THR A 41 -5.43 5.56 4.41
C THR A 41 -4.55 5.05 3.27
N ALA A 42 -3.31 5.52 3.22
CA ALA A 42 -2.28 5.06 2.30
C ALA A 42 -0.94 5.04 3.02
N LEU A 43 -0.06 4.09 2.71
CA LEU A 43 1.26 3.94 3.34
C LEU A 43 1.20 3.94 4.88
N GLY A 44 0.12 3.40 5.46
CA GLY A 44 -0.10 3.36 6.90
C GLY A 44 -0.46 4.70 7.56
N GLN A 45 -0.73 5.75 6.78
CA GLN A 45 -1.06 7.10 7.23
C GLN A 45 -2.45 7.52 6.74
N SER A 46 -3.14 8.35 7.52
CA SER A 46 -4.38 8.99 7.07
C SER A 46 -4.10 10.02 5.98
N VAL A 47 -4.83 9.92 4.88
CA VAL A 47 -4.73 10.88 3.78
C VAL A 47 -5.29 12.24 4.21
N LYS A 48 -4.52 13.28 3.98
CA LYS A 48 -4.92 14.68 4.12
C LYS A 48 -5.32 15.20 2.75
N TYR A 49 -6.30 16.08 2.73
CA TYR A 49 -6.79 16.69 1.50
C TYR A 49 -6.46 18.17 1.41
N GLU A 50 -6.26 18.65 0.20
CA GLU A 50 -6.20 20.08 -0.13
C GLU A 50 -6.92 20.35 -1.45
N LEU A 51 -7.54 21.50 -1.55
CA LEU A 51 -8.11 22.03 -2.77
C LEU A 51 -7.10 22.97 -3.43
N VAL A 52 -6.87 22.79 -4.70
CA VAL A 52 -6.05 23.69 -5.52
C VAL A 52 -6.84 24.12 -6.75
N ASP A 53 -6.52 25.29 -7.25
CA ASP A 53 -7.06 25.76 -8.53
C ASP A 53 -6.55 24.82 -9.63
N GLY A 54 -7.44 24.43 -10.52
CA GLY A 54 -7.11 23.64 -11.69
C GLY A 54 -6.57 24.50 -12.83
N ASP A 55 -6.82 24.06 -14.06
CA ASP A 55 -6.41 24.81 -15.24
C ASP A 55 -7.18 26.14 -15.33
N ALA A 56 -6.49 27.25 -15.19
CA ALA A 56 -7.06 28.59 -15.22
C ALA A 56 -7.75 28.91 -16.56
N SER A 57 -7.50 28.16 -17.62
CA SER A 57 -8.20 28.28 -18.90
C SER A 57 -9.60 27.66 -18.90
N ILE A 58 -9.92 26.84 -17.87
CA ILE A 58 -11.20 26.15 -17.71
C ILE A 58 -11.92 26.74 -16.48
N PRO A 59 -12.91 27.60 -16.64
CA PRO A 59 -13.66 28.16 -15.53
C PRO A 59 -14.31 27.07 -14.67
N GLY A 60 -14.09 27.12 -13.35
CA GLY A 60 -14.62 26.14 -12.40
C GLY A 60 -13.83 24.85 -12.33
N ASN A 61 -12.68 24.78 -12.99
CA ASN A 61 -11.77 23.64 -12.82
C ASN A 61 -11.16 23.67 -11.40
N GLN A 62 -11.45 22.64 -10.63
CA GLN A 62 -10.89 22.43 -9.28
C GLN A 62 -10.22 21.06 -9.20
N VAL A 63 -9.15 21.02 -8.42
CA VAL A 63 -8.40 19.81 -8.15
C VAL A 63 -8.37 19.55 -6.65
N LEU A 64 -8.91 18.40 -6.25
CA LEU A 64 -8.76 17.88 -4.90
C LEU A 64 -7.55 16.94 -4.89
N LYS A 65 -6.54 17.27 -4.10
CA LYS A 65 -5.35 16.43 -3.91
C LYS A 65 -5.39 15.76 -2.56
N GLY A 66 -5.16 14.42 -2.55
CA GLY A 66 -4.95 13.63 -1.36
C GLY A 66 -3.46 13.29 -1.20
N TYR A 67 -2.90 13.47 -0.01
CA TYR A 67 -1.51 13.21 0.28
C TYR A 67 -1.30 12.67 1.70
N VAL A 68 -0.16 12.01 1.92
CA VAL A 68 0.33 11.59 3.22
C VAL A 68 1.70 12.20 3.51
N GLU A 69 2.12 12.19 4.76
CA GLU A 69 3.46 12.62 5.15
C GLU A 69 4.27 11.43 5.67
N VAL A 70 5.26 10.99 4.92
CA VAL A 70 6.13 9.87 5.30
C VAL A 70 7.52 10.42 5.57
N ASN A 71 8.03 10.23 6.78
CA ASN A 71 9.35 10.74 7.21
C ASN A 71 9.55 12.25 6.97
N GLY A 72 8.46 13.04 7.11
CA GLY A 72 8.49 14.48 6.87
C GLY A 72 8.46 14.89 5.39
N GLN A 73 8.27 13.94 4.50
CA GLN A 73 8.11 14.19 3.07
C GLN A 73 6.66 13.98 2.65
N ARG A 74 6.16 14.89 1.84
CA ARG A 74 4.83 14.78 1.23
C ARG A 74 4.87 13.76 0.10
N VAL A 75 3.95 12.79 0.14
CA VAL A 75 3.73 11.80 -0.92
C VAL A 75 2.29 11.99 -1.40
N GLU A 76 2.11 12.28 -2.68
CA GLU A 76 0.78 12.37 -3.30
C GLU A 76 0.19 10.96 -3.42
N VAL A 77 -1.08 10.80 -3.03
CA VAL A 77 -1.79 9.52 -3.04
C VAL A 77 -2.80 9.50 -4.18
N LEU A 78 -3.61 10.54 -4.29
CA LEU A 78 -4.61 10.65 -5.35
C LEU A 78 -4.87 12.11 -5.71
N GLN A 79 -5.43 12.28 -6.90
CA GLN A 79 -5.92 13.55 -7.39
C GLN A 79 -7.28 13.33 -8.05
N VAL A 80 -8.25 14.17 -7.71
CA VAL A 80 -9.55 14.21 -8.38
C VAL A 80 -9.72 15.60 -8.99
N GLU A 81 -9.86 15.66 -10.30
CA GLU A 81 -9.99 16.89 -11.07
C GLU A 81 -11.40 16.97 -11.65
N LEU A 82 -12.07 18.08 -11.41
CA LEU A 82 -13.34 18.42 -12.07
C LEU A 82 -13.03 19.23 -13.32
N VAL A 83 -13.50 18.75 -14.46
CA VAL A 83 -13.31 19.39 -15.76
C VAL A 83 -14.68 19.67 -16.34
N GLY A 84 -15.13 20.91 -16.29
CA GLY A 84 -16.46 21.22 -16.79
C GLY A 84 -16.66 22.70 -16.99
N LYS A 85 -17.68 23.02 -17.76
CA LYS A 85 -18.08 24.38 -18.03
C LYS A 85 -19.58 24.54 -17.81
N LEU A 86 -19.93 25.54 -17.03
CA LEU A 86 -21.29 25.98 -16.89
C LEU A 86 -21.67 26.82 -18.14
N ASP A 87 -22.55 26.34 -18.97
CA ASP A 87 -22.97 26.97 -20.21
C ASP A 87 -24.36 27.60 -20.11
N ASN A 88 -24.92 27.70 -18.92
CA ASN A 88 -26.27 28.18 -18.64
C ASN A 88 -27.41 27.33 -19.25
N ALA A 89 -27.11 26.08 -19.59
CA ALA A 89 -28.13 25.13 -20.02
C ALA A 89 -28.98 24.61 -18.85
N ALA A 90 -30.11 24.02 -19.12
CA ALA A 90 -30.93 23.36 -18.10
C ALA A 90 -30.23 22.13 -17.52
N SER A 91 -29.25 21.58 -18.22
CA SER A 91 -28.39 20.50 -17.77
C SER A 91 -26.96 20.81 -18.19
N ASN A 92 -26.05 20.77 -17.23
CA ASN A 92 -24.61 21.02 -17.43
C ASN A 92 -23.84 19.73 -17.25
N GLY A 93 -23.01 19.36 -18.22
CA GLY A 93 -22.15 18.19 -18.18
C GLY A 93 -20.79 18.53 -17.59
N PHE A 94 -20.32 17.68 -16.70
CA PHE A 94 -19.00 17.74 -16.13
C PHE A 94 -18.27 16.44 -16.36
N ASP A 95 -17.03 16.54 -16.78
CA ASP A 95 -16.09 15.44 -16.76
C ASP A 95 -15.27 15.48 -15.45
N TYR A 96 -14.83 14.33 -15.00
CA TYR A 96 -13.85 14.25 -13.93
C TYR A 96 -12.73 13.29 -14.32
N LYS A 97 -11.56 13.57 -13.80
CA LYS A 97 -10.38 12.73 -13.91
C LYS A 97 -9.87 12.38 -12.54
N VAL A 98 -9.67 11.10 -12.31
CA VAL A 98 -9.03 10.59 -11.09
C VAL A 98 -7.68 10.07 -11.46
N THR A 99 -6.65 10.46 -10.71
CA THR A 99 -5.31 9.89 -10.81
C THR A 99 -4.93 9.32 -9.44
N LEU A 100 -4.59 8.05 -9.42
CA LEU A 100 -4.06 7.37 -8.24
C LEU A 100 -2.54 7.27 -8.42
N PHE A 101 -1.80 7.69 -7.42
CA PHE A 101 -0.33 7.68 -7.40
C PHE A 101 0.22 6.61 -6.45
N GLU A 102 -0.55 6.24 -5.42
CA GLU A 102 -0.19 5.25 -4.42
C GLU A 102 -1.36 4.31 -4.14
N GLY A 103 -1.07 3.07 -3.75
CA GLY A 103 -2.07 2.14 -3.29
C GLY A 103 -2.79 2.66 -2.04
N VAL A 104 -4.10 2.43 -1.97
CA VAL A 104 -4.95 2.85 -0.86
C VAL A 104 -5.36 1.65 -0.03
N HIS A 105 -5.38 1.80 1.29
CA HIS A 105 -5.77 0.71 2.18
C HIS A 105 -7.24 0.37 2.03
N GLN A 106 -7.50 -0.89 1.71
CA GLN A 106 -8.84 -1.45 1.57
C GLN A 106 -9.12 -2.41 2.73
N SER A 107 -10.02 -2.00 3.64
CA SER A 107 -10.34 -2.79 4.82
C SER A 107 -11.19 -4.02 4.49
N GLY A 108 -10.51 -5.09 4.05
CA GLY A 108 -11.12 -6.43 3.93
C GLY A 108 -12.03 -6.67 2.74
N GLY A 109 -11.97 -5.82 1.72
CA GLY A 109 -12.77 -5.93 0.50
C GLY A 109 -11.92 -6.05 -0.76
N THR A 110 -12.57 -6.30 -1.89
CA THR A 110 -11.97 -6.29 -3.22
C THR A 110 -12.02 -4.91 -3.89
N ALA A 111 -12.57 -3.93 -3.21
CA ALA A 111 -12.69 -2.55 -3.66
C ALA A 111 -13.08 -1.60 -2.52
N THR A 112 -12.72 -0.35 -2.66
CA THR A 112 -13.15 0.75 -1.80
C THR A 112 -13.96 1.77 -2.61
N ASP A 113 -15.11 2.19 -2.08
CA ASP A 113 -15.93 3.24 -2.66
C ASP A 113 -15.65 4.57 -1.93
N LEU A 114 -15.25 5.58 -2.68
CA LEU A 114 -14.90 6.91 -2.17
C LEU A 114 -15.98 7.92 -2.57
N PRO A 115 -16.85 8.33 -1.63
CA PRO A 115 -17.93 9.28 -1.88
C PRO A 115 -17.46 10.74 -1.73
N PHE A 116 -16.86 11.30 -2.76
CA PHE A 116 -16.45 12.70 -2.75
C PHE A 116 -17.66 13.63 -2.76
N LYS A 117 -17.68 14.59 -1.84
CA LYS A 117 -18.76 15.55 -1.70
C LYS A 117 -18.55 16.75 -2.60
N LEU A 118 -19.62 17.15 -3.28
CA LEU A 118 -19.66 18.31 -4.16
C LEU A 118 -20.71 19.31 -3.67
N ASN A 119 -20.41 20.61 -3.83
CA ASN A 119 -21.33 21.70 -3.68
C ASN A 119 -21.80 22.20 -5.07
N ILE A 120 -23.07 22.50 -5.18
CA ILE A 120 -23.69 23.07 -6.35
C ILE A 120 -24.39 24.36 -5.89
N VAL A 121 -24.06 25.45 -6.53
CA VAL A 121 -24.63 26.78 -6.19
C VAL A 121 -25.40 27.30 -7.40
N ASP A 122 -26.56 27.87 -7.20
CA ASP A 122 -27.35 28.47 -8.26
C ASP A 122 -26.97 29.94 -8.54
N SER A 123 -27.61 30.55 -9.53
CA SER A 123 -27.22 31.87 -10.00
C SER A 123 -27.86 33.03 -9.23
N ASP A 124 -28.79 32.75 -8.32
CA ASP A 124 -29.43 33.77 -7.49
C ASP A 124 -28.94 33.75 -6.02
N LYS A 125 -27.73 33.24 -5.82
CA LYS A 125 -27.05 33.19 -4.53
C LYS A 125 -27.24 34.45 -3.72
N GLY A 126 -27.85 34.31 -2.54
CA GLY A 126 -28.12 35.41 -1.62
C GLY A 126 -29.53 35.99 -1.71
N SER A 127 -30.40 35.49 -2.54
CA SER A 127 -31.83 35.91 -2.58
C SER A 127 -32.71 35.17 -1.54
N GLY A 128 -32.15 34.15 -0.86
CA GLY A 128 -32.74 33.56 0.34
C GLY A 128 -33.57 32.29 0.15
N ASN A 129 -33.50 31.63 -1.00
CA ASN A 129 -34.25 30.41 -1.26
C ASN A 129 -33.37 29.34 -1.95
N ASN A 130 -32.92 28.34 -1.20
CA ASN A 130 -32.27 27.12 -1.74
C ASN A 130 -31.08 27.38 -2.67
N ASP A 131 -30.22 28.31 -2.31
CA ASP A 131 -29.08 28.78 -3.10
C ASP A 131 -28.00 27.72 -3.34
N SER A 132 -28.09 26.57 -2.71
CA SER A 132 -27.12 25.49 -2.85
C SER A 132 -27.70 24.10 -2.65
N ALA A 133 -27.08 23.14 -3.29
CA ALA A 133 -27.34 21.72 -3.10
C ALA A 133 -26.01 20.94 -2.97
N THR A 134 -26.06 19.76 -2.38
CA THR A 134 -24.90 18.88 -2.29
C THR A 134 -25.07 17.67 -3.22
N GLY A 135 -23.97 17.22 -3.80
CA GLY A 135 -23.90 16.01 -4.59
C GLY A 135 -22.84 15.05 -4.04
N THR A 136 -22.80 13.85 -4.58
CA THR A 136 -21.76 12.87 -4.26
C THR A 136 -21.24 12.26 -5.55
N LEU A 137 -19.92 12.38 -5.74
CA LEU A 137 -19.18 11.71 -6.79
C LEU A 137 -18.62 10.41 -6.20
N ASN A 138 -19.14 9.27 -6.60
CA ASN A 138 -18.67 7.97 -6.14
C ASN A 138 -17.57 7.45 -7.07
N ILE A 139 -16.38 7.28 -6.49
CA ILE A 139 -15.22 6.70 -7.18
C ILE A 139 -14.93 5.36 -6.53
N ARG A 140 -14.85 4.31 -7.34
CA ARG A 140 -14.53 2.97 -6.89
C ARG A 140 -13.09 2.62 -7.25
N ILE A 141 -12.28 2.30 -6.25
CA ILE A 141 -10.93 1.78 -6.40
C ILE A 141 -10.98 0.29 -6.10
N SER A 142 -10.64 -0.53 -7.08
CA SER A 142 -10.57 -1.99 -6.91
C SER A 142 -9.19 -2.38 -6.40
N GLU A 143 -9.17 -3.41 -5.53
CA GLU A 143 -7.95 -4.02 -5.01
C GLU A 143 -7.04 -4.49 -6.15
N GLY A 144 -5.77 -4.27 -5.98
CA GLY A 144 -4.74 -4.79 -6.84
C GLY A 144 -4.36 -6.24 -6.54
N ALA A 145 -3.27 -6.70 -7.10
CA ALA A 145 -2.72 -8.00 -6.78
C ALA A 145 -1.78 -7.92 -5.57
N ASN A 146 -1.81 -8.96 -4.74
CA ASN A 146 -0.93 -9.07 -3.58
C ASN A 146 0.52 -9.33 -4.00
N PRO A 147 1.50 -8.88 -3.20
CA PRO A 147 2.89 -9.21 -3.45
C PRO A 147 3.11 -10.73 -3.39
N THR A 148 4.05 -11.21 -4.19
CA THR A 148 4.44 -12.60 -4.22
C THR A 148 5.87 -12.79 -3.74
N LEU A 149 6.12 -13.96 -3.14
CA LEU A 149 7.38 -14.33 -2.53
C LEU A 149 7.83 -15.68 -3.05
N SER A 150 9.09 -15.81 -3.41
CA SER A 150 9.75 -17.09 -3.67
C SER A 150 11.10 -17.16 -2.96
N LEU A 151 11.44 -18.35 -2.45
CA LEU A 151 12.70 -18.60 -1.77
C LEU A 151 13.46 -19.74 -2.48
N THR A 152 14.78 -19.60 -2.53
CA THR A 152 15.66 -20.74 -2.84
C THR A 152 16.06 -21.41 -1.53
N GLY A 153 15.93 -22.74 -1.48
CA GLY A 153 16.41 -23.52 -0.33
C GLY A 153 17.91 -23.47 -0.18
N VAL A 154 18.39 -23.65 1.05
CA VAL A 154 19.80 -23.79 1.37
C VAL A 154 20.09 -25.15 1.95
N THR A 155 21.33 -25.64 1.79
CA THR A 155 21.77 -26.88 2.37
C THR A 155 22.98 -26.62 3.26
N LEU A 156 22.89 -27.07 4.51
CA LEU A 156 24.00 -27.11 5.43
C LEU A 156 24.50 -28.55 5.55
N SER A 157 25.79 -28.76 5.69
CA SER A 157 26.40 -30.07 5.86
C SER A 157 26.85 -30.31 7.30
N GLU A 158 26.29 -31.32 7.93
CA GLU A 158 26.72 -31.77 9.27
C GLU A 158 28.02 -32.57 9.23
N GLY A 159 28.46 -33.02 8.05
CA GLY A 159 29.65 -33.89 7.91
C GLY A 159 30.96 -33.26 8.40
N ARG A 160 30.95 -31.98 8.71
CA ARG A 160 32.08 -31.27 9.30
C ARG A 160 32.00 -31.06 10.82
N PHE A 161 30.91 -31.51 11.45
CA PHE A 161 30.73 -31.48 12.89
C PHE A 161 31.17 -32.78 13.57
N ASP A 162 32.11 -33.52 13.01
CA ASP A 162 32.50 -34.87 13.48
C ASP A 162 33.37 -34.91 14.71
N GLY A 163 33.49 -33.80 15.44
CA GLY A 163 34.17 -33.76 16.75
C GLY A 163 35.68 -33.83 16.72
N ALA A 164 36.29 -34.07 15.59
CA ALA A 164 37.71 -33.79 15.47
C ALA A 164 37.87 -32.27 15.57
N ALA A 165 38.67 -31.81 16.39
CA ALA A 165 38.99 -30.38 16.56
C ALA A 165 39.35 -29.71 15.23
N ASN A 166 38.47 -29.90 14.32
CA ASN A 166 38.56 -29.41 13.03
C ASN A 166 38.17 -28.00 13.09
N ASN A 167 38.96 -27.30 12.78
CA ASN A 167 38.86 -26.00 12.32
C ASN A 167 37.71 -25.83 11.37
N GLN A 168 36.58 -25.87 11.90
CA GLN A 168 35.32 -25.59 11.29
C GLN A 168 35.24 -24.20 10.65
N THR A 169 36.21 -23.86 9.87
CA THR A 169 36.29 -22.59 9.13
C THR A 169 35.79 -22.72 7.72
N GLY A 170 35.11 -23.81 7.42
CA GLY A 170 34.53 -24.02 6.09
C GLY A 170 33.16 -23.38 5.94
N ASP A 171 32.83 -23.03 4.72
CA ASP A 171 31.56 -22.40 4.29
C ASP A 171 30.32 -23.28 4.53
N ASP A 172 30.52 -24.56 4.91
CA ASP A 172 29.43 -25.51 5.11
C ASP A 172 28.59 -25.28 6.38
N GLN A 173 29.07 -24.40 7.27
CA GLN A 173 28.33 -23.99 8.47
C GLN A 173 27.47 -22.76 8.22
N HIS A 174 27.67 -22.12 7.08
CA HIS A 174 26.91 -20.96 6.63
C HIS A 174 26.40 -21.23 5.24
N ALA A 175 25.15 -20.95 5.01
CA ALA A 175 24.56 -21.03 3.68
C ALA A 175 23.72 -19.78 3.44
N THR A 176 23.83 -19.24 2.26
CA THR A 176 23.06 -18.09 1.82
C THR A 176 22.04 -18.53 0.78
N GLY A 177 20.80 -18.22 1.02
CA GLY A 177 19.72 -18.39 0.06
C GLY A 177 19.24 -17.06 -0.44
N THR A 178 18.44 -17.07 -1.50
CA THR A 178 17.84 -15.88 -2.07
C THR A 178 16.33 -15.85 -1.83
N LEU A 179 15.83 -14.67 -1.54
CA LEU A 179 14.43 -14.34 -1.40
C LEU A 179 14.08 -13.37 -2.53
N SER A 180 13.24 -13.81 -3.45
CA SER A 180 12.73 -12.95 -4.53
C SER A 180 11.34 -12.47 -4.17
N ILE A 181 11.16 -11.16 -4.15
CA ILE A 181 9.93 -10.48 -3.81
C ILE A 181 9.46 -9.74 -5.05
N THR A 182 8.24 -9.98 -5.48
CA THR A 182 7.57 -9.15 -6.48
C THR A 182 6.52 -8.33 -5.77
N ALA A 183 6.73 -7.02 -5.70
CA ALA A 183 5.72 -6.08 -5.31
C ALA A 183 4.77 -5.90 -6.49
N ASP A 184 3.51 -6.22 -6.32
CA ASP A 184 2.53 -6.06 -7.40
C ASP A 184 1.91 -4.66 -7.34
N SER A 185 0.66 -4.51 -6.96
CA SER A 185 -0.02 -3.21 -6.97
C SER A 185 0.45 -2.28 -5.87
N ASP A 186 0.89 -2.82 -4.75
CA ASP A 186 1.35 -2.06 -3.59
C ASP A 186 2.84 -2.22 -3.35
N PRO A 187 3.53 -1.17 -2.88
CA PRO A 187 4.93 -1.28 -2.50
C PRO A 187 5.10 -2.15 -1.26
N VAL A 188 6.16 -2.95 -1.23
CA VAL A 188 6.54 -3.75 -0.06
C VAL A 188 7.54 -2.96 0.79
N VAL A 189 7.16 -2.65 2.02
CA VAL A 189 7.97 -1.85 2.95
C VAL A 189 8.76 -2.69 3.93
N ASP A 190 8.36 -3.96 4.14
CA ASP A 190 9.05 -4.86 5.05
C ASP A 190 8.75 -6.33 4.71
N VAL A 191 9.67 -7.21 5.04
CA VAL A 191 9.52 -8.67 4.93
C VAL A 191 10.03 -9.29 6.22
N ARG A 192 9.21 -10.10 6.86
CA ARG A 192 9.52 -10.69 8.17
C ARG A 192 9.35 -12.20 8.14
N LEU A 193 10.15 -12.87 8.96
CA LEU A 193 9.95 -14.26 9.31
C LEU A 193 8.88 -14.36 10.42
N THR A 194 8.11 -15.42 10.37
CA THR A 194 7.19 -15.80 11.46
C THR A 194 7.44 -17.28 11.75
N LEU A 195 8.33 -17.54 12.68
CA LEU A 195 8.68 -18.90 13.11
C LEU A 195 8.28 -19.06 14.58
N SER A 196 7.64 -20.18 14.90
CA SER A 196 7.21 -20.46 16.27
C SER A 196 7.11 -21.95 16.54
N GLY A 197 7.16 -22.34 17.81
CA GLY A 197 7.03 -23.73 18.23
C GLY A 197 8.26 -24.56 17.91
N GLN A 198 8.08 -25.86 17.68
CA GLN A 198 9.15 -26.80 17.40
C GLN A 198 9.72 -26.63 16.00
N VAL A 199 11.02 -26.86 15.86
CA VAL A 199 11.67 -26.98 14.56
C VAL A 199 11.33 -28.34 13.98
N LEU A 200 10.70 -28.34 12.83
CA LEU A 200 10.23 -29.57 12.17
C LEU A 200 11.01 -29.82 10.88
N ASP A 201 11.24 -31.09 10.56
CA ASP A 201 11.71 -31.50 9.24
C ASP A 201 10.59 -31.46 8.19
N ALA A 202 10.91 -31.77 6.96
CA ALA A 202 9.95 -31.78 5.84
C ALA A 202 8.82 -32.82 6.01
N SER A 203 8.97 -33.80 6.91
CA SER A 203 7.93 -34.78 7.24
C SER A 203 7.05 -34.34 8.42
N GLY A 204 7.34 -33.20 9.03
CA GLY A 204 6.63 -32.68 10.21
C GLY A 204 7.15 -33.29 11.51
N LYS A 205 8.27 -34.00 11.52
CA LYS A 205 8.88 -34.54 12.73
C LYS A 205 9.80 -33.50 13.37
N ALA A 206 9.75 -33.42 14.70
CA ALA A 206 10.61 -32.51 15.45
C ALA A 206 12.11 -32.87 15.29
N ILE A 207 12.90 -31.86 15.00
CA ILE A 207 14.37 -31.97 14.98
C ILE A 207 14.90 -31.90 16.41
N THR A 208 15.90 -32.72 16.70
CA THR A 208 16.52 -32.79 18.01
C THR A 208 18.05 -32.60 17.94
N HIS A 209 18.62 -32.02 18.98
CA HIS A 209 20.05 -31.93 19.17
C HIS A 209 20.42 -32.57 20.56
N ASN A 210 21.29 -33.58 20.57
CA ASN A 210 21.60 -34.33 21.77
C ASN A 210 20.38 -34.89 22.53
N GLY A 211 19.33 -35.27 21.80
CA GLY A 211 18.08 -35.79 22.38
C GLY A 211 17.09 -34.73 22.86
N GLU A 212 17.43 -33.45 22.82
CA GLU A 212 16.52 -32.35 23.14
C GLU A 212 15.88 -31.76 21.87
N THR A 213 14.57 -31.52 21.92
CA THR A 213 13.83 -30.90 20.80
C THR A 213 14.24 -29.45 20.63
N LEU A 214 14.42 -29.03 19.40
CA LEU A 214 14.66 -27.63 19.05
C LEU A 214 13.36 -26.82 18.97
N THR A 215 13.42 -25.59 19.49
CA THR A 215 12.31 -24.63 19.39
C THR A 215 12.79 -23.31 18.79
N TRP A 216 11.93 -22.69 18.00
CA TRP A 216 12.20 -21.38 17.44
C TRP A 216 12.02 -20.27 18.48
N GLN A 217 12.94 -19.35 18.50
CA GLN A 217 12.88 -18.12 19.30
C GLN A 217 13.31 -16.95 18.42
N GLU A 218 12.59 -15.85 18.49
CA GLU A 218 13.00 -14.63 17.82
C GLU A 218 14.25 -14.06 18.53
N VAL A 219 15.22 -13.62 17.75
CA VAL A 219 16.40 -12.91 18.29
C VAL A 219 15.92 -11.55 18.83
N PRO A 220 16.20 -11.24 20.12
CA PRO A 220 15.73 -9.99 20.71
C PRO A 220 16.15 -8.76 19.90
N GLY A 221 15.17 -7.91 19.56
CA GLY A 221 15.39 -6.69 18.78
C GLY A 221 15.51 -6.89 17.28
N SER A 222 15.38 -8.11 16.76
CA SER A 222 15.42 -8.36 15.31
C SER A 222 14.15 -7.94 14.58
N ASN A 223 13.05 -7.72 15.30
CA ASN A 223 11.75 -7.33 14.71
C ASN A 223 11.29 -8.25 13.56
N GLY A 224 11.45 -9.57 13.76
CA GLY A 224 11.11 -10.58 12.76
C GLY A 224 12.17 -10.84 11.69
N HIS A 225 13.35 -10.22 11.81
CA HIS A 225 14.44 -10.44 10.84
C HIS A 225 15.47 -11.50 11.31
N GLY A 226 15.34 -12.00 12.52
CA GLY A 226 16.24 -13.01 13.06
C GLY A 226 15.54 -14.02 13.95
N PHE A 227 15.78 -15.29 13.70
CA PHE A 227 15.31 -16.39 14.53
C PHE A 227 16.45 -17.35 14.86
N GLN A 228 16.36 -17.98 15.99
CA GLN A 228 17.29 -19.00 16.44
C GLN A 228 16.55 -20.26 16.88
N ALA A 229 17.12 -21.40 16.56
CA ALA A 229 16.65 -22.69 17.04
C ALA A 229 17.49 -23.10 18.24
N VAL A 230 16.85 -23.27 19.39
CA VAL A 230 17.50 -23.57 20.65
C VAL A 230 16.94 -24.84 21.30
N THR A 231 17.78 -25.54 22.07
CA THR A 231 17.32 -26.65 22.91
C THR A 231 16.65 -26.14 24.19
N ALA A 232 15.99 -27.02 24.94
CA ALA A 232 15.42 -26.70 26.24
C ALA A 232 16.48 -26.26 27.25
N SER A 233 17.71 -26.77 27.12
CA SER A 233 18.87 -26.35 27.94
C SER A 233 19.48 -25.00 27.50
N GLY A 234 18.97 -24.38 26.43
CA GLY A 234 19.43 -23.10 25.92
C GLY A 234 20.59 -23.16 24.93
N THR A 235 20.96 -24.36 24.46
CA THR A 235 22.02 -24.48 23.44
C THR A 235 21.51 -23.97 22.10
N LEU A 236 22.19 -22.99 21.52
CA LEU A 236 21.94 -22.47 20.18
C LEU A 236 22.47 -23.48 19.13
N VAL A 237 21.63 -23.87 18.20
CA VAL A 237 21.95 -24.85 17.15
C VAL A 237 21.93 -24.24 15.76
N LEU A 238 20.95 -23.37 15.47
CA LEU A 238 20.77 -22.76 14.16
C LEU A 238 20.31 -21.31 14.32
N THR A 239 20.78 -20.45 13.44
CA THR A 239 20.26 -19.08 13.31
C THR A 239 19.81 -18.85 11.88
N VAL A 240 18.68 -18.20 11.71
CA VAL A 240 18.19 -17.72 10.41
C VAL A 240 18.08 -16.21 10.48
N THR A 241 18.71 -15.54 9.52
CA THR A 241 18.70 -14.06 9.44
C THR A 241 18.18 -13.62 8.08
N LEU A 242 17.25 -12.70 8.11
CA LEU A 242 16.70 -12.03 6.94
C LEU A 242 17.15 -10.56 6.94
N PRO A 243 17.73 -10.03 5.87
CA PRO A 243 18.06 -8.62 5.80
C PRO A 243 16.77 -7.77 5.78
N SER A 244 16.87 -6.55 6.29
CA SER A 244 15.78 -5.58 6.11
C SER A 244 15.70 -5.12 4.66
N VAL A 245 14.49 -4.82 4.20
CA VAL A 245 14.28 -4.20 2.89
C VAL A 245 14.94 -2.81 2.91
N PRO A 246 15.87 -2.50 1.99
CA PRO A 246 16.50 -1.18 1.94
C PRO A 246 15.52 -0.14 1.38
N GLY A 247 14.84 0.57 2.27
CA GLY A 247 13.78 1.49 1.90
C GLY A 247 12.45 0.76 1.64
N ARG A 248 11.89 0.92 0.46
CA ARG A 248 10.72 0.15 0.00
C ARG A 248 10.99 -0.48 -1.37
N ILE A 249 10.32 -1.57 -1.66
CA ILE A 249 10.25 -2.15 -3.00
C ILE A 249 9.03 -1.51 -3.67
N GLU A 250 9.23 -0.76 -4.73
CA GLU A 250 8.17 -0.04 -5.42
C GLU A 250 7.16 -1.00 -6.06
N ALA A 251 5.91 -0.55 -6.19
CA ALA A 251 4.87 -1.28 -6.91
C ALA A 251 5.35 -1.69 -8.31
N HIS A 252 4.93 -2.86 -8.78
CA HIS A 252 5.29 -3.45 -10.07
C HIS A 252 6.81 -3.68 -10.28
N THR A 253 7.57 -3.73 -9.19
CA THR A 253 9.00 -4.03 -9.24
C THR A 253 9.33 -5.34 -8.52
N GLN A 254 10.52 -5.85 -8.80
CA GLN A 254 11.04 -7.04 -8.15
C GLN A 254 12.35 -6.71 -7.42
N ALA A 255 12.52 -7.28 -6.24
CA ALA A 255 13.75 -7.23 -5.48
C ALA A 255 14.21 -8.64 -5.10
N THR A 256 15.51 -8.78 -4.93
CA THR A 256 16.12 -10.01 -4.42
C THR A 256 16.94 -9.68 -3.18
N LEU A 257 16.70 -10.40 -2.11
CA LEU A 257 17.43 -10.30 -0.86
C LEU A 257 18.12 -11.62 -0.56
N ASP A 258 19.33 -11.56 -0.01
CA ASP A 258 20.05 -12.74 0.45
C ASP A 258 19.73 -12.97 1.92
N TYR A 259 19.44 -14.21 2.31
CA TYR A 259 19.23 -14.62 3.71
C TYR A 259 20.24 -15.68 4.12
N GLN A 260 20.57 -15.75 5.41
CA GLN A 260 21.48 -16.70 6.02
C GLN A 260 20.81 -17.51 7.12
#